data_e6869e479a0716fc47815bffed0b6b33
#
_entry.id   e6869e479a0716fc47815bffed0b6b33
#
_cell.length_a   1.000
_cell.length_b   1.000
_cell.length_c   1.000
_cell.angle_alpha   90.00
_cell.angle_beta   90.00
_cell.angle_gamma   90.00
#
_symmetry.space_group_name_H-M   'P 1'
#
loop_
_entity.id
_entity.type
_entity.pdbx_description
1 polymer ?
#
loop_
_entity_poly.entity_id
_entity_poly.type
_entity_poly.pdbx_seq_one_letter_code
_entity_poly.pdbx_strand_id
1 'polypeptide(L)'
;MIKKSIKGTFLLLISLLFSCSTLDLKKQEIINKNNIINNNIPEINGYKDYDNILLVDIKSQVMSLVSKGTVSREFIISSSFYGTGSLRNSLKTPLGKHVIYKKIGEDLPVNAILKGRKWSGAIANIVSDPIDTDYDHVTSRILWLDGLELGSNKGLDVDSMSRYIYIHGTAEEGLLGRPASDGCIRMYNVEVIELFDLVEEGTQVWIY
;
A
#
# COMPACT_ATOMS: atom_id res chain seq x y z
N MET A 1 -32.15 11.94 -57.84
CA MET A 1 -32.64 11.95 -56.42
C MET A 1 -31.69 11.14 -55.60
N ILE A 2 -30.81 11.79 -54.84
CA ILE A 2 -29.78 11.15 -54.02
C ILE A 2 -30.14 11.38 -52.58
N LYS A 3 -30.59 10.32 -51.88
CA LYS A 3 -30.75 10.31 -50.40
C LYS A 3 -29.40 9.95 -49.81
N LYS A 4 -28.58 10.91 -49.36
CA LYS A 4 -27.40 10.68 -48.57
C LYS A 4 -27.79 10.51 -47.10
N SER A 5 -27.31 9.41 -46.54
CA SER A 5 -27.50 8.89 -45.20
C SER A 5 -26.90 9.84 -44.13
N ILE A 6 -27.74 10.33 -43.22
CA ILE A 6 -27.36 11.14 -42.04
C ILE A 6 -27.08 10.25 -40.80
N LYS A 7 -26.87 8.93 -40.98
CA LYS A 7 -26.73 8.01 -39.85
C LYS A 7 -25.29 7.91 -39.25
N GLY A 8 -24.26 8.39 -39.95
CA GLY A 8 -22.88 8.24 -39.47
C GLY A 8 -22.41 9.29 -38.44
N THR A 9 -22.93 10.51 -38.52
CA THR A 9 -22.49 11.66 -37.70
C THR A 9 -23.07 11.63 -36.29
N PHE A 10 -24.22 11.01 -36.08
CA PHE A 10 -24.90 10.97 -34.78
C PHE A 10 -24.26 9.94 -33.82
N LEU A 11 -23.71 8.83 -34.35
CA LEU A 11 -23.02 7.81 -33.55
C LEU A 11 -21.65 8.29 -33.02
N LEU A 12 -20.93 9.11 -33.81
CA LEU A 12 -19.64 9.66 -33.40
C LEU A 12 -19.78 10.71 -32.27
N LEU A 13 -20.84 11.51 -32.29
CA LEU A 13 -21.11 12.50 -31.25
C LEU A 13 -21.49 11.85 -29.91
N ILE A 14 -22.23 10.74 -29.93
CA ILE A 14 -22.64 10.02 -28.72
C ILE A 14 -21.41 9.36 -28.06
N SER A 15 -20.47 8.79 -28.84
CA SER A 15 -19.25 8.19 -28.30
C SER A 15 -18.29 9.22 -27.67
N LEU A 16 -18.22 10.42 -28.24
CA LEU A 16 -17.42 11.53 -27.69
C LEU A 16 -18.03 12.09 -26.38
N LEU A 17 -19.35 12.18 -26.28
CA LEU A 17 -20.03 12.64 -25.07
C LEU A 17 -19.92 11.60 -23.94
N PHE A 18 -19.97 10.30 -24.24
CA PHE A 18 -19.77 9.22 -23.24
C PHE A 18 -18.33 9.17 -22.74
N SER A 19 -17.34 9.39 -23.59
CA SER A 19 -15.92 9.45 -23.21
C SER A 19 -15.62 10.68 -22.33
N CYS A 20 -16.24 11.83 -22.59
CA CYS A 20 -16.09 13.03 -21.80
C CYS A 20 -16.70 12.87 -20.40
N SER A 21 -17.89 12.28 -20.29
CA SER A 21 -18.56 12.05 -19.02
C SER A 21 -17.82 11.06 -18.10
N THR A 22 -17.18 10.04 -18.65
CA THR A 22 -16.36 9.08 -17.87
C THR A 22 -15.05 9.67 -17.39
N LEU A 23 -14.46 10.58 -18.15
CA LEU A 23 -13.27 11.34 -17.75
C LEU A 23 -13.61 12.33 -16.62
N ASP A 24 -14.75 13.01 -16.71
CA ASP A 24 -15.21 13.94 -15.68
C ASP A 24 -15.57 13.22 -14.37
N LEU A 25 -16.21 12.05 -14.45
CA LEU A 25 -16.49 11.21 -13.27
C LEU A 25 -15.22 10.74 -12.57
N LYS A 26 -14.21 10.27 -13.33
CA LYS A 26 -12.90 9.89 -12.77
C LYS A 26 -12.19 11.08 -12.14
N LYS A 27 -12.27 12.26 -12.77
CA LYS A 27 -11.68 13.49 -12.24
C LYS A 27 -12.34 13.93 -10.94
N GLN A 28 -13.66 13.83 -10.84
CA GLN A 28 -14.42 14.10 -9.61
C GLN A 28 -14.10 13.07 -8.51
N GLU A 29 -13.95 11.81 -8.85
CA GLU A 29 -13.55 10.76 -7.91
C GLU A 29 -12.16 11.03 -7.33
N ILE A 30 -11.18 11.41 -8.17
CA ILE A 30 -9.82 11.80 -7.75
C ILE A 30 -9.87 13.05 -6.87
N ILE A 31 -10.67 14.07 -7.23
CA ILE A 31 -10.82 15.30 -6.44
C ILE A 31 -11.44 14.96 -5.07
N ASN A 32 -12.46 14.11 -5.03
CA ASN A 32 -13.10 13.68 -3.78
C ASN A 32 -12.14 12.87 -2.91
N LYS A 33 -11.37 11.93 -3.46
CA LYS A 33 -10.34 11.18 -2.74
C LYS A 33 -9.25 12.11 -2.19
N ASN A 34 -8.76 13.05 -2.97
CA ASN A 34 -7.79 14.05 -2.53
C ASN A 34 -8.33 14.94 -1.40
N ASN A 35 -9.61 15.31 -1.45
CA ASN A 35 -10.27 16.08 -0.40
C ASN A 35 -10.44 15.25 0.89
N ILE A 36 -10.74 13.96 0.79
CA ILE A 36 -10.82 13.05 1.94
C ILE A 36 -9.46 12.90 2.61
N ILE A 37 -8.39 12.71 1.83
CA ILE A 37 -7.02 12.64 2.35
C ILE A 37 -6.65 13.96 3.04
N ASN A 38 -6.89 15.11 2.39
CA ASN A 38 -6.58 16.43 2.96
C ASN A 38 -7.36 16.73 4.26
N ASN A 39 -8.57 16.19 4.41
CA ASN A 39 -9.41 16.41 5.59
C ASN A 39 -9.16 15.42 6.73
N ASN A 40 -8.69 14.21 6.43
CA ASN A 40 -8.46 13.16 7.44
C ASN A 40 -7.03 13.13 7.96
N ILE A 41 -6.11 13.91 7.38
CA ILE A 41 -4.71 13.95 7.78
C ILE A 41 -4.33 15.43 8.10
N PRO A 42 -4.80 15.97 9.26
CA PRO A 42 -4.59 17.37 9.59
C PRO A 42 -3.11 17.79 9.73
N GLU A 43 -2.22 16.83 9.93
CA GLU A 43 -0.80 17.07 10.22
C GLU A 43 0.16 16.71 9.08
N ILE A 44 -0.32 16.22 7.95
CA ILE A 44 0.55 16.00 6.77
C ILE A 44 0.73 17.32 6.01
N ASN A 45 1.12 18.38 6.70
CA ASN A 45 1.66 19.56 6.04
C ASN A 45 3.00 19.20 5.42
N GLY A 46 3.10 19.27 4.09
CA GLY A 46 4.34 19.01 3.36
C GLY A 46 4.42 17.68 2.59
N TYR A 47 3.39 16.81 2.63
CA TYR A 47 3.43 15.58 1.80
C TYR A 47 3.49 15.88 0.29
N LYS A 48 3.05 17.06 -0.12
CA LYS A 48 3.13 17.57 -1.51
C LYS A 48 4.55 17.87 -1.97
N ASP A 49 5.49 18.00 -1.03
CA ASP A 49 6.89 18.29 -1.31
C ASP A 49 7.68 17.00 -1.66
N TYR A 50 7.07 15.82 -1.49
CA TYR A 50 7.67 14.55 -1.86
C TYR A 50 7.26 14.12 -3.26
N ASP A 51 8.20 13.62 -4.05
CA ASP A 51 7.90 12.99 -5.34
C ASP A 51 6.98 11.78 -5.15
N ASN A 52 7.27 10.94 -4.15
CA ASN A 52 6.44 9.82 -3.72
C ASN A 52 6.40 9.72 -2.19
N ILE A 53 5.22 9.45 -1.64
CA ILE A 53 5.01 9.12 -0.23
C ILE A 53 3.93 8.04 -0.10
N LEU A 54 4.10 7.11 0.85
CA LEU A 54 3.10 6.13 1.22
C LEU A 54 2.33 6.61 2.46
N LEU A 55 1.02 6.66 2.34
CA LEU A 55 0.09 6.98 3.42
C LEU A 55 -0.67 5.72 3.82
N VAL A 56 -0.47 5.25 5.05
CA VAL A 56 -1.02 4.00 5.56
C VAL A 56 -2.09 4.31 6.58
N ASP A 57 -3.35 4.17 6.19
CA ASP A 57 -4.52 4.34 7.07
C ASP A 57 -4.86 2.99 7.73
N ILE A 58 -4.52 2.88 9.02
CA ILE A 58 -4.77 1.68 9.83
C ILE A 58 -6.27 1.46 10.04
N LYS A 59 -7.06 2.52 10.10
CA LYS A 59 -8.50 2.39 10.33
C LYS A 59 -9.24 1.82 9.13
N SER A 60 -8.91 2.26 7.92
CA SER A 60 -9.54 1.78 6.69
C SER A 60 -8.84 0.55 6.09
N GLN A 61 -7.66 0.16 6.60
CA GLN A 61 -6.80 -0.89 6.06
C GLN A 61 -6.46 -0.64 4.57
N VAL A 62 -6.11 0.60 4.27
CA VAL A 62 -5.73 1.05 2.92
C VAL A 62 -4.41 1.78 2.99
N MET A 63 -3.55 1.52 2.02
CA MET A 63 -2.32 2.28 1.79
C MET A 63 -2.41 3.01 0.46
N SER A 64 -2.17 4.33 0.47
CA SER A 64 -2.16 5.17 -0.73
C SER A 64 -0.73 5.54 -1.10
N LEU A 65 -0.35 5.32 -2.36
CA LEU A 65 0.83 5.94 -2.96
C LEU A 65 0.43 7.31 -3.50
N VAL A 66 0.99 8.35 -2.90
CA VAL A 66 0.80 9.74 -3.34
C VAL A 66 2.03 10.17 -4.11
N SER A 67 1.83 10.55 -5.38
CA SER A 67 2.88 11.07 -6.25
C SER A 67 2.59 12.53 -6.57
N LYS A 68 3.55 13.41 -6.26
CA LYS A 68 3.42 14.87 -6.49
C LYS A 68 2.10 15.45 -5.95
N GLY A 69 1.72 15.02 -4.75
CA GLY A 69 0.53 15.49 -4.06
C GLY A 69 -0.80 14.92 -4.57
N THR A 70 -0.77 13.90 -5.45
CA THR A 70 -1.98 13.23 -5.98
C THR A 70 -1.90 11.73 -5.73
N VAL A 71 -3.01 11.12 -5.27
CA VAL A 71 -3.10 9.67 -5.13
C VAL A 71 -2.98 9.00 -6.49
N SER A 72 -1.92 8.23 -6.68
CA SER A 72 -1.64 7.50 -7.93
C SER A 72 -2.10 6.03 -7.85
N ARG A 73 -2.05 5.43 -6.65
CA ARG A 73 -2.45 4.05 -6.38
C ARG A 73 -3.03 3.92 -4.98
N GLU A 74 -3.94 2.98 -4.80
CA GLU A 74 -4.42 2.52 -3.49
C GLU A 74 -4.30 1.01 -3.42
N PHE A 75 -3.89 0.51 -2.26
CA PHE A 75 -3.65 -0.90 -1.98
C PHE A 75 -4.42 -1.31 -0.73
N ILE A 76 -5.09 -2.45 -0.78
CA ILE A 76 -5.69 -3.07 0.40
C ILE A 76 -4.56 -3.70 1.22
N ILE A 77 -4.55 -3.44 2.52
CA ILE A 77 -3.52 -3.95 3.43
C ILE A 77 -4.12 -4.76 4.58
N SER A 78 -3.25 -5.39 5.36
CA SER A 78 -3.57 -5.91 6.68
C SER A 78 -2.49 -5.47 7.67
N SER A 79 -2.89 -4.74 8.70
CA SER A 79 -2.03 -4.35 9.81
C SER A 79 -2.16 -5.33 10.97
N SER A 80 -1.54 -5.02 12.13
CA SER A 80 -1.54 -5.91 13.29
C SER A 80 -2.93 -6.19 13.84
N PHE A 81 -3.20 -7.48 14.12
CA PHE A 81 -4.35 -7.93 14.91
C PHE A 81 -4.37 -7.32 16.32
N TYR A 82 -3.20 -7.07 16.91
CA TYR A 82 -3.04 -6.50 18.24
C TYR A 82 -3.17 -4.97 18.28
N GLY A 83 -3.50 -4.34 17.14
CA GLY A 83 -3.66 -2.89 17.01
C GLY A 83 -2.34 -2.15 16.84
N THR A 84 -2.30 -0.88 17.27
CA THR A 84 -1.17 0.03 17.07
C THR A 84 -0.29 0.17 18.29
N GLY A 85 1.02 0.36 18.09
CA GLY A 85 2.01 0.58 19.15
C GLY A 85 3.42 0.22 18.74
N SER A 86 4.40 0.81 19.42
CA SER A 86 5.81 0.72 19.03
C SER A 86 6.67 -0.14 19.96
N LEU A 87 6.17 -0.59 21.10
CA LEU A 87 7.00 -1.38 22.03
C LEU A 87 7.48 -2.70 21.40
N ARG A 88 8.73 -3.05 21.68
CA ARG A 88 9.32 -4.33 21.28
C ARG A 88 8.49 -5.49 21.83
N ASN A 89 8.33 -6.52 21.02
CA ASN A 89 7.54 -7.73 21.33
C ASN A 89 6.04 -7.48 21.55
N SER A 90 5.51 -6.29 21.26
CA SER A 90 4.08 -6.00 21.38
C SER A 90 3.25 -6.60 20.25
N LEU A 91 3.88 -7.02 19.15
CA LEU A 91 3.24 -7.48 17.90
C LEU A 91 2.36 -6.41 17.25
N LYS A 92 2.44 -5.16 17.70
CA LYS A 92 1.63 -4.03 17.22
C LYS A 92 2.28 -3.30 16.06
N THR A 93 1.48 -2.71 15.19
CA THR A 93 1.95 -1.83 14.10
C THR A 93 2.32 -0.45 14.65
N PRO A 94 3.56 0.03 14.46
CA PRO A 94 3.96 1.36 14.93
C PRO A 94 3.33 2.45 14.08
N LEU A 95 2.91 3.54 14.71
CA LEU A 95 2.42 4.75 14.04
C LEU A 95 3.56 5.75 13.78
N GLY A 96 3.26 6.78 12.99
CA GLY A 96 4.12 7.94 12.73
C GLY A 96 4.92 7.82 11.45
N LYS A 97 5.95 8.68 11.35
CA LYS A 97 6.79 8.81 10.15
C LYS A 97 7.85 7.72 10.10
N HIS A 98 7.96 7.10 8.95
CA HIS A 98 8.96 6.10 8.61
C HIS A 98 9.58 6.40 7.25
N VAL A 99 10.62 5.66 6.91
CA VAL A 99 11.23 5.64 5.58
C VAL A 99 11.45 4.19 5.16
N ILE A 100 11.37 3.90 3.86
CA ILE A 100 11.82 2.62 3.31
C ILE A 100 13.35 2.58 3.45
N TYR A 101 13.83 1.81 4.42
CA TYR A 101 15.26 1.65 4.67
C TYR A 101 15.91 0.75 3.63
N LYS A 102 15.25 -0.38 3.30
CA LYS A 102 15.79 -1.39 2.39
C LYS A 102 14.70 -2.09 1.61
N LYS A 103 14.95 -2.31 0.32
CA LYS A 103 14.16 -3.13 -0.57
C LYS A 103 14.81 -4.51 -0.72
N ILE A 104 14.03 -5.60 -0.58
CA ILE A 104 14.57 -6.99 -0.62
C ILE A 104 13.65 -7.86 -1.45
N GLY A 105 14.23 -8.66 -2.36
CA GLY A 105 13.51 -9.65 -3.15
C GLY A 105 13.26 -9.26 -4.61
N GLU A 106 14.03 -8.33 -5.18
CA GLU A 106 13.86 -7.78 -6.54
C GLU A 106 13.64 -8.84 -7.62
N ASP A 107 14.48 -9.87 -7.67
CA ASP A 107 14.43 -10.92 -8.69
C ASP A 107 13.69 -12.19 -8.25
N LEU A 108 13.02 -12.14 -7.09
CA LEU A 108 12.35 -13.34 -6.59
C LEU A 108 11.02 -13.56 -7.31
N PRO A 109 10.63 -14.84 -7.54
CA PRO A 109 9.33 -15.15 -8.09
C PRO A 109 8.21 -14.69 -7.17
N VAL A 110 7.02 -14.46 -7.73
CA VAL A 110 5.81 -14.20 -6.95
C VAL A 110 5.57 -15.33 -5.93
N ASN A 111 5.10 -14.98 -4.74
CA ASN A 111 4.87 -15.90 -3.61
C ASN A 111 6.15 -16.57 -3.04
N ALA A 112 7.34 -16.13 -3.41
CA ALA A 112 8.58 -16.63 -2.81
C ALA A 112 8.57 -16.39 -1.30
N ILE A 113 8.80 -17.44 -0.50
CA ILE A 113 8.84 -17.34 0.97
C ILE A 113 10.21 -16.80 1.39
N LEU A 114 10.21 -15.68 2.13
CA LEU A 114 11.42 -15.09 2.71
C LEU A 114 11.51 -15.42 4.21
N LYS A 115 12.62 -16.05 4.60
CA LYS A 115 12.96 -16.32 6.01
C LYS A 115 14.23 -15.54 6.36
N GLY A 116 14.16 -14.71 7.40
CA GLY A 116 15.30 -13.84 7.76
C GLY A 116 15.76 -12.95 6.59
N ARG A 117 14.83 -12.47 5.76
CA ARG A 117 15.06 -11.61 4.58
C ARG A 117 15.82 -12.29 3.44
N LYS A 118 15.86 -13.61 3.41
CA LYS A 118 16.46 -14.40 2.33
C LYS A 118 15.42 -15.37 1.78
N TRP A 119 15.46 -15.60 0.48
CA TRP A 119 14.61 -16.61 -0.14
C TRP A 119 14.91 -18.00 0.44
N SER A 120 13.86 -18.69 0.87
CA SER A 120 13.96 -20.05 1.43
C SER A 120 14.08 -21.15 0.38
N GLY A 121 13.95 -20.81 -0.93
CA GLY A 121 13.83 -21.77 -2.03
C GLY A 121 12.40 -22.26 -2.26
N ALA A 122 11.44 -21.89 -1.40
CA ALA A 122 10.05 -22.33 -1.49
C ALA A 122 9.11 -21.21 -1.96
N ILE A 123 7.98 -21.63 -2.54
CA ILE A 123 6.87 -20.78 -2.98
C ILE A 123 5.68 -21.06 -2.05
N ALA A 124 5.03 -20.01 -1.56
CA ALA A 124 3.86 -20.14 -0.70
C ALA A 124 2.62 -20.57 -1.49
N ASN A 125 1.82 -21.45 -0.87
CA ASN A 125 0.44 -21.65 -1.29
C ASN A 125 -0.41 -20.51 -0.75
N ILE A 126 -1.17 -19.86 -1.61
CA ILE A 126 -1.99 -18.71 -1.24
C ILE A 126 -3.33 -19.20 -0.69
N VAL A 127 -3.67 -18.70 0.49
CA VAL A 127 -4.96 -18.94 1.16
C VAL A 127 -5.86 -17.73 0.88
N SER A 128 -6.84 -17.93 0.00
CA SER A 128 -7.82 -16.90 -0.38
C SER A 128 -9.02 -16.84 0.55
N ASP A 129 -9.25 -17.89 1.33
CA ASP A 129 -10.27 -17.90 2.37
C ASP A 129 -9.82 -17.06 3.58
N PRO A 130 -10.75 -16.44 4.33
CA PRO A 130 -10.43 -15.61 5.49
C PRO A 130 -10.03 -16.44 6.72
N ILE A 131 -9.00 -17.26 6.58
CA ILE A 131 -8.48 -18.18 7.58
C ILE A 131 -7.10 -17.73 8.00
N ASP A 132 -6.89 -17.62 9.32
CA ASP A 132 -5.59 -17.44 9.95
C ASP A 132 -4.90 -18.81 10.04
N THR A 133 -3.70 -18.93 9.49
CA THR A 133 -2.94 -20.17 9.45
C THR A 133 -1.81 -20.15 10.48
N ASP A 134 -1.24 -21.33 10.79
CA ASP A 134 -0.07 -21.40 11.70
C ASP A 134 1.20 -20.76 11.12
N TYR A 135 1.15 -20.24 9.89
CA TYR A 135 2.32 -19.77 9.16
C TYR A 135 2.11 -18.34 8.61
N ASP A 136 2.52 -17.33 9.37
CA ASP A 136 2.61 -15.95 8.86
C ASP A 136 3.85 -15.78 7.96
N HIS A 137 3.75 -16.23 6.71
CA HIS A 137 4.84 -16.12 5.76
C HIS A 137 4.99 -14.71 5.18
N VAL A 138 6.19 -14.16 5.31
CA VAL A 138 6.62 -13.01 4.51
C VAL A 138 6.92 -13.51 3.10
N THR A 139 6.22 -12.97 2.09
CA THR A 139 6.31 -13.45 0.71
C THR A 139 6.63 -12.34 -0.29
N SER A 140 7.07 -12.74 -1.46
CA SER A 140 7.36 -11.93 -2.68
C SER A 140 8.40 -10.83 -2.48
N ARG A 141 8.08 -9.76 -1.74
CA ARG A 141 8.92 -8.57 -1.55
C ARG A 141 8.89 -8.12 -0.10
N ILE A 142 9.96 -7.44 0.32
CA ILE A 142 10.05 -6.73 1.59
C ILE A 142 10.45 -5.28 1.32
N LEU A 143 9.66 -4.34 1.81
CA LEU A 143 10.03 -2.96 2.03
C LEU A 143 10.25 -2.80 3.53
N TRP A 144 11.50 -2.77 3.97
CA TRP A 144 11.86 -2.71 5.38
C TRP A 144 11.82 -1.26 5.87
N LEU A 145 11.04 -1.00 6.93
CA LEU A 145 10.81 0.34 7.44
C LEU A 145 11.78 0.70 8.56
N ASP A 146 12.26 1.94 8.53
CA ASP A 146 12.97 2.60 9.64
C ASP A 146 12.11 3.75 10.17
N GLY A 147 11.90 3.82 11.48
CA GLY A 147 11.20 4.91 12.13
C GLY A 147 12.01 6.20 12.10
N LEU A 148 11.33 7.35 12.04
CA LEU A 148 11.97 8.67 12.01
C LEU A 148 11.76 9.49 13.28
N GLU A 149 10.90 9.04 14.21
CA GLU A 149 10.48 9.78 15.40
C GLU A 149 11.12 9.17 16.65
N LEU A 150 12.17 9.83 17.15
CA LEU A 150 12.95 9.36 18.29
C LEU A 150 12.06 9.19 19.53
N GLY A 151 12.12 8.02 20.18
CA GLY A 151 11.31 7.69 21.36
C GLY A 151 9.86 7.31 21.06
N SER A 152 9.42 7.40 19.79
CA SER A 152 8.09 7.00 19.34
C SER A 152 8.14 5.72 18.49
N ASN A 153 8.92 5.73 17.41
CA ASN A 153 9.11 4.59 16.53
C ASN A 153 10.58 4.38 16.13
N LYS A 154 11.50 5.16 16.72
CA LYS A 154 12.95 5.11 16.53
C LYS A 154 13.69 5.02 17.85
N GLY A 155 14.68 4.12 17.92
CA GLY A 155 15.59 3.94 19.05
C GLY A 155 14.98 3.15 20.22
N LEU A 156 15.86 2.70 21.13
CA LEU A 156 15.49 1.94 22.33
C LEU A 156 14.54 0.75 22.03
N ASP A 157 13.52 0.56 22.86
CA ASP A 157 12.56 -0.54 22.74
C ASP A 157 11.36 -0.25 21.81
N VAL A 158 11.41 0.88 21.06
CA VAL A 158 10.33 1.28 20.13
C VAL A 158 10.78 1.29 18.67
N ASP A 159 12.00 0.92 18.39
CA ASP A 159 12.64 1.04 17.08
C ASP A 159 12.04 0.12 16.01
N SER A 160 11.35 0.70 15.03
CA SER A 160 10.66 -0.04 13.97
C SER A 160 11.60 -0.89 13.14
N MET A 161 12.82 -0.40 12.85
CA MET A 161 13.81 -1.15 12.08
C MET A 161 14.28 -2.40 12.84
N SER A 162 14.62 -2.25 14.11
CA SER A 162 15.09 -3.38 14.95
C SER A 162 13.97 -4.36 15.31
N ARG A 163 12.70 -3.93 15.21
CA ARG A 163 11.51 -4.76 15.35
C ARG A 163 11.12 -5.47 14.06
N TYR A 164 11.87 -5.25 12.96
CA TYR A 164 11.61 -5.85 11.66
C TYR A 164 10.22 -5.53 11.09
N ILE A 165 9.80 -4.27 11.20
CA ILE A 165 8.54 -3.81 10.60
C ILE A 165 8.73 -3.67 9.09
N TYR A 166 7.90 -4.40 8.34
CA TYR A 166 7.94 -4.48 6.88
C TYR A 166 6.60 -4.10 6.26
N ILE A 167 6.63 -3.68 5.00
CA ILE A 167 5.53 -3.85 4.04
C ILE A 167 5.93 -5.06 3.18
N HIS A 168 5.07 -6.08 3.07
CA HIS A 168 5.40 -7.33 2.39
C HIS A 168 4.18 -8.08 1.85
N GLY A 169 4.38 -9.01 0.93
CA GLY A 169 3.35 -9.94 0.50
C GLY A 169 3.05 -11.00 1.57
N THR A 170 1.85 -11.54 1.56
CA THR A 170 1.43 -12.60 2.50
C THR A 170 0.92 -13.84 1.77
N ALA A 171 1.04 -15.01 2.42
CA ALA A 171 0.35 -16.22 1.99
C ALA A 171 -1.15 -16.18 2.30
N GLU A 172 -1.59 -15.36 3.25
CA GLU A 172 -2.96 -15.26 3.75
C GLU A 172 -3.71 -14.08 3.11
N GLU A 173 -3.81 -14.07 1.77
CA GLU A 173 -4.45 -12.99 1.04
C GLU A 173 -5.95 -12.83 1.39
N GLY A 174 -6.62 -13.89 1.86
CA GLY A 174 -8.00 -13.83 2.33
C GLY A 174 -8.21 -13.03 3.62
N LEU A 175 -7.14 -12.65 4.33
CA LEU A 175 -7.18 -11.79 5.53
C LEU A 175 -6.95 -10.31 5.22
N LEU A 176 -6.63 -9.93 3.98
CA LEU A 176 -6.44 -8.53 3.61
C LEU A 176 -7.75 -7.72 3.75
N GLY A 177 -7.63 -6.45 4.07
CA GLY A 177 -8.75 -5.55 4.39
C GLY A 177 -9.16 -5.53 5.86
N ARG A 178 -8.48 -6.29 6.72
CA ARG A 178 -8.69 -6.32 8.18
C ARG A 178 -7.38 -6.51 8.93
N PRO A 179 -7.29 -6.09 10.21
CA PRO A 179 -6.13 -6.35 11.05
C PRO A 179 -5.94 -7.87 11.28
N ALA A 180 -4.77 -8.41 10.91
CA ALA A 180 -4.46 -9.84 11.05
C ALA A 180 -2.96 -10.15 11.19
N SER A 181 -2.04 -9.17 11.04
CA SER A 181 -0.60 -9.39 11.11
C SER A 181 -0.06 -9.35 12.54
N ASP A 182 1.21 -9.72 12.69
CA ASP A 182 1.99 -9.60 13.93
C ASP A 182 2.86 -8.32 13.95
N GLY A 183 2.35 -7.23 13.37
CA GLY A 183 2.99 -5.91 13.41
C GLY A 183 3.39 -5.33 12.05
N CYS A 184 3.65 -6.15 11.06
CA CYS A 184 3.96 -5.72 9.69
C CYS A 184 2.69 -5.26 8.94
N ILE A 185 2.89 -4.68 7.76
CA ILE A 185 1.85 -4.31 6.81
C ILE A 185 1.86 -5.34 5.69
N ARG A 186 0.82 -6.18 5.62
CA ARG A 186 0.67 -7.22 4.61
C ARG A 186 -0.06 -6.68 3.38
N MET A 187 0.29 -7.17 2.20
CA MET A 187 -0.31 -6.83 0.89
C MET A 187 -0.56 -8.07 0.05
N TYR A 188 -1.36 -7.94 -1.00
CA TYR A 188 -1.40 -8.91 -2.10
C TYR A 188 -0.01 -9.07 -2.71
N ASN A 189 0.37 -10.29 -3.08
CA ASN A 189 1.69 -10.59 -3.63
C ASN A 189 1.98 -9.83 -4.93
N VAL A 190 0.99 -9.72 -5.80
CA VAL A 190 1.12 -8.97 -7.05
C VAL A 190 1.22 -7.46 -6.81
N GLU A 191 0.50 -6.94 -5.80
CA GLU A 191 0.49 -5.52 -5.47
C GLU A 191 1.77 -5.08 -4.76
N VAL A 192 2.35 -5.91 -3.90
CA VAL A 192 3.63 -5.57 -3.27
C VAL A 192 4.78 -5.58 -4.28
N ILE A 193 4.70 -6.41 -5.34
CA ILE A 193 5.65 -6.37 -6.47
C ILE A 193 5.48 -5.06 -7.25
N GLU A 194 4.23 -4.67 -7.60
CA GLU A 194 3.95 -3.38 -8.24
C GLU A 194 4.47 -2.22 -7.40
N LEU A 195 4.16 -2.20 -6.10
CA LEU A 195 4.62 -1.16 -5.19
C LEU A 195 6.15 -1.10 -5.12
N PHE A 196 6.80 -2.26 -5.04
CA PHE A 196 8.26 -2.37 -5.00
C PHE A 196 8.91 -1.68 -6.20
N ASP A 197 8.32 -1.80 -7.39
CA ASP A 197 8.83 -1.19 -8.62
C ASP A 197 8.53 0.32 -8.71
N LEU A 198 7.51 0.80 -7.99
CA LEU A 198 7.08 2.21 -7.99
C LEU A 198 7.81 3.09 -6.99
N VAL A 199 8.45 2.52 -5.96
CA VAL A 199 9.08 3.27 -4.86
C VAL A 199 10.56 2.93 -4.70
N GLU A 200 11.32 3.87 -4.15
CA GLU A 200 12.76 3.72 -3.91
C GLU A 200 13.10 3.61 -2.42
N GLU A 201 14.30 3.12 -2.09
CA GLU A 201 14.88 3.29 -0.76
C GLU A 201 14.94 4.81 -0.46
N GLY A 202 14.53 5.22 0.74
CA GLY A 202 14.36 6.63 1.09
C GLY A 202 12.94 7.18 0.91
N THR A 203 12.03 6.47 0.22
CA THR A 203 10.63 6.87 0.12
C THR A 203 10.00 6.97 1.52
N GLN A 204 9.33 8.10 1.78
CA GLN A 204 8.64 8.34 3.06
C GLN A 204 7.40 7.46 3.19
N VAL A 205 7.14 7.01 4.41
CA VAL A 205 5.96 6.21 4.78
C VAL A 205 5.35 6.80 6.03
N TRP A 206 4.10 7.17 6.00
CA TRP A 206 3.38 7.65 7.17
C TRP A 206 2.26 6.69 7.54
N ILE A 207 2.31 6.16 8.76
CA ILE A 207 1.34 5.21 9.33
C ILE A 207 0.50 5.94 10.36
N TYR A 208 -0.87 5.97 10.22
CA TYR A 208 -1.80 6.71 11.08
C TYR A 208 -3.13 5.97 11.32
#